data_5dece58210e85dc125b90cf50e81e7cc
#
_entry.id   5dece58210e85dc125b90cf50e81e7cc
#
_cell.length_a   1.000
_cell.length_b   1.000
_cell.length_c   1.000
_cell.angle_alpha   90.00
_cell.angle_beta   90.00
_cell.angle_gamma   90.00
#
_symmetry.space_group_name_H-M   'P 1'
#
loop_
_entity.id
_entity.type
_entity.pdbx_description
1 polymer ?
#
loop_
_entity_poly.entity_id
_entity_poly.type
_entity_poly.pdbx_seq_one_letter_code
_entity_poly.pdbx_strand_id
1 'polypeptide(L)'
;MKLILAVLVLALVLVVGTQAQWHRYPGQAIGGAKDMLRAYQDMRKANYQGADKYFHARGNYDAARRGPGGKWAARVISDGREALQGLSRRGNSDAAADQAANRWGRNGGNPNRYRPKGLPRKY
;
A
#
# COMPACT_ATOMS: atom_id res chain seq x y z
N MET A 1 2.71 0.41 -20.48
CA MET A 1 1.75 -0.10 -19.49
C MET A 1 2.05 0.35 -18.08
N LYS A 2 3.22 0.04 -17.58
CA LYS A 2 3.57 0.43 -16.20
C LYS A 2 3.56 1.94 -16.00
N LEU A 3 4.03 2.68 -16.99
CA LEU A 3 4.04 4.14 -16.91
C LEU A 3 2.62 4.69 -16.84
N ILE A 4 1.71 4.12 -17.65
CA ILE A 4 0.33 4.56 -17.65
C ILE A 4 -0.33 4.29 -16.29
N LEU A 5 -0.07 3.12 -15.71
CA LEU A 5 -0.60 2.80 -14.38
C LEU A 5 -0.08 3.77 -13.33
N ALA A 6 1.21 4.09 -13.39
CA ALA A 6 1.80 5.02 -12.44
C ALA A 6 1.18 6.41 -12.57
N VAL A 7 0.95 6.86 -13.80
CA VAL A 7 0.32 8.16 -14.04
C VAL A 7 -1.12 8.17 -13.53
N LEU A 8 -1.86 7.09 -13.77
CA LEU A 8 -3.25 7.00 -13.30
C LEU A 8 -3.33 7.01 -11.78
N VAL A 9 -2.44 6.27 -11.11
CA VAL A 9 -2.41 6.26 -9.64
C VAL A 9 -2.05 7.65 -9.12
N LEU A 10 -1.07 8.30 -9.72
CA LEU A 10 -0.67 9.65 -9.32
C LEU A 10 -1.82 10.63 -9.53
N ALA A 11 -2.50 10.56 -10.67
CA ALA A 11 -3.64 11.43 -10.95
C ALA A 11 -4.74 11.22 -9.93
N LEU A 12 -5.03 9.97 -9.57
CA LEU A 12 -6.04 9.67 -8.56
C LEU A 12 -5.67 10.27 -7.20
N VAL A 13 -4.41 10.14 -6.82
CA VAL A 13 -3.93 10.71 -5.56
C VAL A 13 -4.10 12.22 -5.57
N LEU A 14 -3.75 12.88 -6.67
CA LEU A 14 -3.86 14.33 -6.76
C LEU A 14 -5.31 14.80 -6.71
N VAL A 15 -6.21 14.11 -7.39
CA VAL A 15 -7.62 14.49 -7.40
C VAL A 15 -8.24 14.31 -6.03
N VAL A 16 -8.02 13.17 -5.41
CA VAL A 16 -8.56 12.91 -4.07
C VAL A 16 -7.90 13.84 -3.05
N GLY A 17 -6.63 14.16 -3.26
CA GLY A 17 -5.87 15.00 -2.36
C GLY A 17 -6.41 16.41 -2.20
N THR A 18 -7.14 16.93 -3.21
CA THR A 18 -7.70 18.27 -3.09
C THR A 18 -8.77 18.36 -2.00
N GLN A 19 -9.27 17.22 -1.52
CA GLN A 19 -10.34 17.20 -0.53
C GLN A 19 -9.97 16.44 0.73
N ALA A 20 -8.68 16.11 0.92
CA ALA A 20 -8.31 15.17 1.95
C ALA A 20 -7.11 15.62 2.76
N GLN A 21 -6.59 14.67 3.53
CA GLN A 21 -5.59 14.94 4.57
C GLN A 21 -4.25 15.44 4.06
N TRP A 22 -3.95 15.26 2.79
CA TRP A 22 -2.65 15.72 2.29
C TRP A 22 -2.52 17.26 2.37
N HIS A 23 -3.65 17.98 2.29
CA HIS A 23 -3.63 19.45 2.46
C HIS A 23 -3.19 19.85 3.86
N ARG A 24 -3.61 19.08 4.84
CA ARG A 24 -3.32 19.41 6.24
C ARG A 24 -1.98 18.84 6.68
N TYR A 25 -1.58 17.72 6.10
CA TYR A 25 -0.40 17.00 6.52
C TYR A 25 0.43 16.55 5.29
N PRO A 26 0.91 17.52 4.49
CA PRO A 26 1.59 17.15 3.23
C PRO A 26 2.85 16.32 3.46
N GLY A 27 3.62 16.62 4.49
CA GLY A 27 4.81 15.84 4.79
C GLY A 27 4.49 14.40 5.13
N GLN A 28 3.44 14.19 5.92
CA GLN A 28 3.00 12.84 6.27
C GLN A 28 2.49 12.09 5.05
N ALA A 29 1.74 12.76 4.18
CA ALA A 29 1.21 12.12 2.98
C ALA A 29 2.34 11.70 2.03
N ILE A 30 3.31 12.57 1.83
CA ILE A 30 4.46 12.25 0.97
C ILE A 30 5.26 11.10 1.57
N GLY A 31 5.54 11.15 2.86
CA GLY A 31 6.25 10.08 3.55
C GLY A 31 5.52 8.76 3.49
N GLY A 32 4.20 8.80 3.67
CA GLY A 32 3.38 7.60 3.57
C GLY A 32 3.39 7.00 2.18
N ALA A 33 3.33 7.85 1.15
CA ALA A 33 3.43 7.39 -0.22
C ALA A 33 4.79 6.72 -0.47
N LYS A 34 5.87 7.28 0.06
CA LYS A 34 7.19 6.68 -0.06
C LYS A 34 7.26 5.33 0.65
N ASP A 35 6.64 5.21 1.80
CA ASP A 35 6.61 3.94 2.53
C ASP A 35 5.88 2.86 1.72
N MET A 36 4.76 3.23 1.10
CA MET A 36 4.01 2.30 0.26
C MET A 36 4.86 1.87 -0.94
N LEU A 37 5.51 2.83 -1.58
CA LEU A 37 6.35 2.53 -2.74
C LEU A 37 7.50 1.61 -2.35
N ARG A 38 8.14 1.87 -1.22
CA ARG A 38 9.23 1.03 -0.73
C ARG A 38 8.75 -0.39 -0.48
N ALA A 39 7.58 -0.54 0.12
CA ALA A 39 7.03 -1.86 0.37
C ALA A 39 6.79 -2.63 -0.93
N TYR A 40 6.25 -1.96 -1.93
CA TYR A 40 6.02 -2.61 -3.23
C TYR A 40 7.33 -2.95 -3.93
N GLN A 41 8.33 -2.08 -3.83
CA GLN A 41 9.65 -2.36 -4.39
C GLN A 41 10.28 -3.57 -3.70
N ASP A 42 10.21 -3.61 -2.38
CA ASP A 42 10.76 -4.73 -1.62
C ASP A 42 10.03 -6.04 -1.94
N MET A 43 8.71 -5.96 -2.12
CA MET A 43 7.93 -7.13 -2.51
C MET A 43 8.45 -7.71 -3.82
N ARG A 44 8.72 -6.84 -4.79
CA ARG A 44 9.24 -7.28 -6.08
C ARG A 44 10.66 -7.80 -5.99
N LYS A 45 11.50 -7.15 -5.19
CA LYS A 45 12.89 -7.60 -4.99
C LYS A 45 12.95 -8.93 -4.28
N ALA A 46 12.11 -9.10 -3.27
CA ALA A 46 12.07 -10.34 -2.52
C ALA A 46 11.62 -11.49 -3.38
N ASN A 47 10.64 -11.22 -4.26
CA ASN A 47 10.08 -12.23 -5.15
C ASN A 47 9.87 -13.55 -4.40
N TYR A 48 9.24 -13.46 -3.23
CA TYR A 48 9.10 -14.59 -2.33
C TYR A 48 7.63 -15.00 -2.29
N GLN A 49 7.38 -16.25 -2.61
CA GLN A 49 6.02 -16.76 -2.68
C GLN A 49 5.31 -16.63 -1.33
N GLY A 50 4.10 -16.10 -1.36
CA GLY A 50 3.31 -15.96 -0.14
C GLY A 50 3.64 -14.71 0.66
N ALA A 51 4.50 -13.82 0.19
CA ALA A 51 4.91 -12.65 0.95
C ALA A 51 4.10 -11.39 0.65
N ASP A 52 3.20 -11.44 -0.33
CA ASP A 52 2.49 -10.24 -0.78
C ASP A 52 1.72 -9.57 0.36
N LYS A 53 0.98 -10.34 1.14
CA LYS A 53 0.17 -9.78 2.22
C LYS A 53 1.03 -9.13 3.28
N TYR A 54 2.19 -9.70 3.55
CA TYR A 54 3.13 -9.08 4.49
C TYR A 54 3.53 -7.69 4.01
N PHE A 55 3.91 -7.55 2.73
CA PHE A 55 4.35 -6.25 2.22
C PHE A 55 3.19 -5.26 2.14
N HIS A 56 1.99 -5.73 1.80
CA HIS A 56 0.81 -4.87 1.86
C HIS A 56 0.58 -4.33 3.26
N ALA A 57 0.62 -5.21 4.24
CA ALA A 57 0.42 -4.81 5.63
C ALA A 57 1.56 -3.89 6.10
N ARG A 58 2.80 -4.21 5.74
CA ARG A 58 3.97 -3.42 6.16
C ARG A 58 3.93 -2.00 5.61
N GLY A 59 3.64 -1.85 4.32
CA GLY A 59 3.56 -0.53 3.72
C GLY A 59 2.49 0.33 4.38
N ASN A 60 1.31 -0.24 4.58
CA ASN A 60 0.22 0.47 5.24
C ASN A 60 0.54 0.81 6.70
N TYR A 61 1.19 -0.10 7.40
CA TYR A 61 1.59 0.12 8.78
C TYR A 61 2.59 1.27 8.89
N ASP A 62 3.64 1.22 8.07
CA ASP A 62 4.67 2.25 8.11
C ASP A 62 4.09 3.62 7.75
N ALA A 63 3.26 3.68 6.72
CA ALA A 63 2.65 4.93 6.30
C ALA A 63 1.72 5.48 7.37
N ALA A 64 0.88 4.63 7.97
CA ALA A 64 -0.09 5.07 8.97
C ALA A 64 0.59 5.58 10.24
N ARG A 65 1.78 5.07 10.57
CA ARG A 65 2.52 5.54 11.73
C ARG A 65 2.99 6.98 11.61
N ARG A 66 3.01 7.51 10.42
CA ARG A 66 3.40 8.92 10.21
C ARG A 66 2.33 9.89 10.63
N GLY A 67 1.10 9.42 10.79
CA GLY A 67 -0.03 10.24 11.20
C GLY A 67 -1.16 10.22 10.18
N PRO A 68 -2.16 11.11 10.34
CA PRO A 68 -3.35 11.10 9.47
C PRO A 68 -3.05 11.22 7.98
N GLY A 69 -2.07 12.03 7.61
CA GLY A 69 -1.71 12.18 6.19
C GLY A 69 -1.12 10.91 5.62
N GLY A 70 -0.26 10.25 6.38
CA GLY A 70 0.32 8.98 5.95
C GLY A 70 -0.72 7.89 5.84
N LYS A 71 -1.61 7.81 6.81
CA LYS A 71 -2.70 6.84 6.79
C LYS A 71 -3.60 7.07 5.58
N TRP A 72 -3.91 8.32 5.29
CA TRP A 72 -4.69 8.66 4.12
C TRP A 72 -4.00 8.22 2.83
N ALA A 73 -2.71 8.53 2.70
CA ALA A 73 -1.95 8.16 1.51
C ALA A 73 -1.94 6.64 1.30
N ALA A 74 -1.75 5.88 2.39
CA ALA A 74 -1.78 4.43 2.30
C ALA A 74 -3.12 3.92 1.81
N ARG A 75 -4.21 4.51 2.31
CA ARG A 75 -5.55 4.10 1.89
C ARG A 75 -5.79 4.38 0.41
N VAL A 76 -5.46 5.58 -0.02
CA VAL A 76 -5.68 5.96 -1.42
C VAL A 76 -4.86 5.07 -2.36
N ILE A 77 -3.59 4.85 -2.03
CA ILE A 77 -2.72 4.05 -2.87
C ILE A 77 -3.17 2.59 -2.87
N SER A 78 -3.50 2.03 -1.72
CA SER A 78 -3.99 0.64 -1.62
C SER A 78 -5.28 0.45 -2.40
N ASP A 79 -6.24 1.35 -2.19
CA ASP A 79 -7.53 1.25 -2.86
C ASP A 79 -7.38 1.41 -4.37
N GLY A 80 -6.54 2.37 -4.80
CA GLY A 80 -6.29 2.59 -6.21
C GLY A 80 -5.64 1.38 -6.86
N ARG A 81 -4.66 0.79 -6.18
CA ARG A 81 -3.98 -0.39 -6.70
C ARG A 81 -4.94 -1.57 -6.84
N GLU A 82 -5.77 -1.81 -5.82
CA GLU A 82 -6.72 -2.91 -5.89
C GLU A 82 -7.77 -2.70 -6.97
N ALA A 83 -8.21 -1.47 -7.15
CA ALA A 83 -9.15 -1.16 -8.22
C ALA A 83 -8.55 -1.45 -9.59
N LEU A 84 -7.29 -1.06 -9.80
CA LEU A 84 -6.62 -1.31 -11.07
C LEU A 84 -6.40 -2.81 -11.31
N GLN A 85 -6.07 -3.55 -10.27
CA GLN A 85 -5.93 -5.00 -10.39
C GLN A 85 -7.25 -5.68 -10.67
N GLY A 86 -8.33 -5.16 -10.10
CA GLY A 86 -9.66 -5.66 -10.37
C GLY A 86 -10.04 -5.56 -11.82
N LEU A 87 -9.59 -4.49 -12.48
CA LEU A 87 -9.86 -4.33 -13.90
C LEU A 87 -9.12 -5.36 -14.76
N SER A 88 -7.98 -5.84 -14.31
CA SER A 88 -7.23 -6.81 -15.08
C SER A 88 -7.57 -8.24 -14.70
N ARG A 89 -8.57 -8.42 -13.86
CA ARG A 89 -9.13 -9.69 -13.73
C ARG A 89 -8.72 -10.58 -12.68
N ARG A 90 -7.89 -10.51 -11.99
CA ARG A 90 -7.49 -11.36 -11.05
C ARG A 90 -8.51 -11.80 -10.17
N GLY A 91 -8.49 -12.78 -9.50
CA GLY A 91 -9.48 -13.33 -8.62
C GLY A 91 -9.91 -12.38 -7.52
N ASN A 92 -11.21 -12.33 -7.27
CA ASN A 92 -11.75 -11.46 -6.23
C ASN A 92 -11.30 -11.85 -4.84
N SER A 93 -11.04 -13.15 -4.61
CA SER A 93 -10.58 -13.60 -3.30
C SER A 93 -9.21 -13.03 -2.96
N ASP A 94 -8.33 -12.90 -3.95
CA ASP A 94 -7.02 -12.29 -3.73
C ASP A 94 -7.16 -10.80 -3.41
N ALA A 95 -8.01 -10.10 -4.13
CA ALA A 95 -8.22 -8.68 -3.89
C ALA A 95 -8.76 -8.45 -2.48
N ALA A 96 -9.71 -9.26 -2.05
CA ALA A 96 -10.29 -9.13 -0.71
C ALA A 96 -9.25 -9.41 0.37
N ALA A 97 -8.42 -10.44 0.17
CA ALA A 97 -7.38 -10.78 1.13
C ALA A 97 -6.31 -9.71 1.19
N ASP A 98 -5.94 -9.14 0.05
CA ASP A 98 -4.97 -8.05 0.01
C ASP A 98 -5.50 -6.81 0.74
N GLN A 99 -6.76 -6.48 0.53
CA GLN A 99 -7.37 -5.35 1.22
C GLN A 99 -7.48 -5.59 2.72
N ALA A 100 -7.72 -6.82 3.14
CA ALA A 100 -7.73 -7.14 4.57
C ALA A 100 -6.35 -6.90 5.18
N ALA A 101 -5.29 -7.30 4.49
CA ALA A 101 -3.92 -7.05 4.95
C ALA A 101 -3.61 -5.56 4.97
N ASN A 102 -4.04 -4.83 3.95
CA ASN A 102 -3.87 -3.38 3.90
C ASN A 102 -4.50 -2.71 5.11
N ARG A 103 -5.75 -3.06 5.41
CA ARG A 103 -6.47 -2.49 6.55
C ARG A 103 -5.85 -2.88 7.88
N TRP A 104 -5.40 -4.13 7.99
CA TRP A 104 -4.75 -4.59 9.21
C TRP A 104 -3.54 -3.72 9.56
N GLY A 105 -2.65 -3.52 8.58
CA GLY A 105 -1.47 -2.68 8.81
C GLY A 105 -1.84 -1.23 9.07
N ARG A 106 -2.74 -0.70 8.26
CA ARG A 106 -3.14 0.71 8.36
C ARG A 106 -3.80 1.03 9.70
N ASN A 107 -4.45 0.05 10.29
CA ASN A 107 -5.08 0.22 11.60
C ASN A 107 -4.16 -0.12 12.77
N GLY A 108 -2.89 -0.33 12.50
CA GLY A 108 -1.90 -0.54 13.55
C GLY A 108 -1.59 -2.00 13.86
N GLY A 109 -2.12 -2.92 13.07
CA GLY A 109 -1.83 -4.33 13.27
C GLY A 109 -0.41 -4.68 12.86
N ASN A 110 0.19 -5.60 13.58
CA ASN A 110 1.57 -6.00 13.31
C ASN A 110 1.66 -6.73 11.96
N PRO A 111 2.46 -6.20 11.00
CA PRO A 111 2.57 -6.84 9.69
C PRO A 111 3.12 -8.27 9.74
N ASN A 112 3.84 -8.61 10.79
CA ASN A 112 4.41 -9.94 10.94
C ASN A 112 3.35 -11.03 11.00
N ARG A 113 2.10 -10.68 11.26
CA ARG A 113 0.99 -11.63 11.17
C ARG A 113 0.97 -12.32 9.81
N TYR A 114 1.39 -11.60 8.76
CA TYR A 114 1.38 -12.12 7.40
C TYR A 114 2.75 -12.51 6.89
N ARG A 115 3.76 -12.43 7.74
CA ARG A 115 5.13 -12.69 7.31
C ARG A 115 5.35 -14.19 7.10
N PRO A 116 5.70 -14.63 5.88
CA PRO A 116 5.95 -16.05 5.65
C PRO A 116 7.26 -16.48 6.27
N LYS A 117 7.31 -17.75 6.63
CA LYS A 117 8.50 -18.34 7.17
C LYS A 117 9.60 -18.34 6.11
N GLY A 118 10.79 -17.97 6.48
CA GLY A 118 11.92 -17.97 5.55
C GLY A 118 12.12 -16.70 4.77
N LEU A 119 11.22 -15.74 4.88
CA LEU A 119 11.45 -14.46 4.22
C LEU A 119 12.72 -13.83 4.81
N PRO A 120 13.66 -13.33 3.98
CA PRO A 120 14.90 -12.75 4.50
C PRO A 120 14.65 -11.64 5.51
N ARG A 121 15.52 -11.60 6.52
CA ARG A 121 15.37 -10.66 7.62
C ARG A 121 15.38 -9.20 7.21
N LYS A 122 16.08 -8.89 6.13
CA LYS A 122 16.18 -7.49 5.71
C LYS A 122 14.83 -6.90 5.30
N TYR A 123 13.87 -7.72 5.08
CA TYR A 123 12.51 -7.27 4.80
C TYR A 123 11.65 -7.37 6.03
#